data_193085c91a89f1ba7632825d1623d4fd
#
_entry.id   193085c91a89f1ba7632825d1623d4fd
#
_cell.length_a   1.000
_cell.length_b   1.000
_cell.length_c   1.000
_cell.angle_alpha   90.00
_cell.angle_beta   90.00
_cell.angle_gamma   90.00
#
_symmetry.space_group_name_H-M   'P 1'
#
loop_
_entity.id
_entity.type
_entity.pdbx_description
1 polymer ?
#
loop_
_entity_poly.entity_id
_entity_poly.type
_entity_poly.pdbx_seq_one_letter_code
_entity_poly.pdbx_strand_id
1 'polypeptide(L)'
;MAAQGRLITDTSNFFDIGPGDTLLVAGRRYLIKGEEREYRFGIEDPKFWVKKAVDGRTGERKIIKLRYDESFITDLGRIKIRCFRNSWKESDILKLVGNHVSFMHGVTYLDDHGNPVRVLDIVRGTNFLNYIGGFRMPHEKYFRTELPGILRKLIDAFQAIAFLHTHGFRHGDIRNDHVIVENGGGHYVWIDFDYEFDLPENPFSLDVFGLGNLLTYAIGKGFHDYYMIRNETYIYHDLADRLELEDFSLLHRSRLTNLRKMYPYIPPMLNNILMHFSRGAHVFYESVDEIIEDLNGYLSSL
;
A
#
# COMPACT_ATOMS: atom_id res chain seq x y z
N MET A 1 26.57 -14.31 -29.10
CA MET A 1 26.76 -12.86 -29.16
C MET A 1 25.61 -12.25 -28.35
N ALA A 2 25.89 -11.50 -27.28
CA ALA A 2 24.83 -10.76 -26.60
C ALA A 2 24.31 -9.72 -27.60
N ALA A 3 22.98 -9.69 -27.79
CA ALA A 3 22.35 -8.70 -28.64
C ALA A 3 22.74 -7.31 -28.11
N GLN A 4 23.26 -6.46 -29.01
CA GLN A 4 23.61 -5.10 -28.65
C GLN A 4 22.30 -4.37 -28.28
N GLY A 5 22.16 -3.90 -27.01
CA GLY A 5 20.94 -3.27 -26.53
C GLY A 5 20.61 -2.03 -27.36
N ARG A 6 19.34 -1.80 -27.61
CA ARG A 6 18.82 -0.67 -28.39
C ARG A 6 18.85 0.62 -27.54
N LEU A 7 18.94 1.76 -28.20
CA LEU A 7 18.66 3.05 -27.59
C LEU A 7 17.17 3.35 -27.76
N ILE A 8 16.47 3.54 -26.65
CA ILE A 8 15.03 3.76 -26.58
C ILE A 8 14.78 5.22 -26.17
N THR A 9 14.03 5.94 -26.99
CA THR A 9 13.60 7.33 -26.72
C THR A 9 12.08 7.48 -26.75
N ASP A 10 11.37 6.42 -27.14
CA ASP A 10 9.91 6.29 -27.16
C ASP A 10 9.48 5.14 -26.27
N THR A 11 8.65 5.40 -25.28
CA THR A 11 8.16 4.43 -24.30
C THR A 11 6.71 4.01 -24.53
N SER A 12 6.12 4.39 -25.66
CA SER A 12 4.70 4.09 -25.99
C SER A 12 4.40 2.59 -26.00
N ASN A 13 5.36 1.77 -26.41
CA ASN A 13 5.26 0.31 -26.34
C ASN A 13 6.26 -0.26 -25.31
N PHE A 14 5.88 -0.29 -24.05
CA PHE A 14 6.74 -0.80 -22.98
C PHE A 14 7.03 -2.31 -23.07
N PHE A 15 6.24 -3.09 -23.82
CA PHE A 15 6.51 -4.52 -24.05
C PHE A 15 7.78 -4.75 -24.85
N ASP A 16 8.13 -3.82 -25.72
CA ASP A 16 9.34 -3.92 -26.55
C ASP A 16 10.61 -3.53 -25.80
N ILE A 17 10.51 -2.97 -24.58
CA ILE A 17 11.66 -2.50 -23.80
C ILE A 17 12.10 -3.62 -22.86
N GLY A 18 13.29 -4.16 -23.07
CA GLY A 18 13.79 -5.31 -22.33
C GLY A 18 15.21 -5.17 -21.78
N PRO A 19 15.69 -6.22 -21.09
CA PRO A 19 17.04 -6.25 -20.54
C PRO A 19 18.12 -5.99 -21.59
N GLY A 20 19.05 -5.08 -21.30
CA GLY A 20 20.12 -4.66 -22.22
C GLY A 20 19.80 -3.38 -22.99
N ASP A 21 18.54 -3.01 -23.16
CA ASP A 21 18.17 -1.73 -23.78
C ASP A 21 18.57 -0.56 -22.88
N THR A 22 18.88 0.58 -23.51
CA THR A 22 19.20 1.84 -22.82
C THR A 22 18.09 2.85 -23.09
N LEU A 23 17.35 3.21 -22.04
CA LEU A 23 16.37 4.29 -22.12
C LEU A 23 17.09 5.63 -22.03
N LEU A 24 16.83 6.52 -22.99
CA LEU A 24 17.33 7.90 -23.04
C LEU A 24 16.17 8.87 -22.83
N VAL A 25 16.16 9.57 -21.71
CA VAL A 25 15.16 10.60 -21.40
C VAL A 25 15.85 11.83 -20.80
N ALA A 26 15.50 13.02 -21.26
CA ALA A 26 16.09 14.30 -20.82
C ALA A 26 17.64 14.27 -20.78
N GLY A 27 18.27 13.65 -21.78
CA GLY A 27 19.72 13.49 -21.88
C GLY A 27 20.36 12.51 -20.91
N ARG A 28 19.56 11.81 -20.08
CA ARG A 28 20.00 10.78 -19.12
C ARG A 28 19.83 9.38 -19.70
N ARG A 29 20.76 8.50 -19.41
CA ARG A 29 20.77 7.11 -19.88
C ARG A 29 20.51 6.15 -18.73
N TYR A 30 19.55 5.26 -18.91
CA TYR A 30 19.19 4.22 -17.94
C TYR A 30 19.29 2.84 -18.59
N LEU A 31 20.22 2.01 -18.13
CA LEU A 31 20.39 0.66 -18.64
C LEU A 31 19.33 -0.27 -18.00
N ILE A 32 18.42 -0.79 -18.81
CA ILE A 32 17.36 -1.69 -18.37
C ILE A 32 17.95 -3.05 -17.99
N LYS A 33 17.56 -3.57 -16.81
CA LYS A 33 18.03 -4.84 -16.25
C LYS A 33 16.95 -5.92 -16.23
N GLY A 34 15.70 -5.53 -16.35
CA GLY A 34 14.51 -6.42 -16.32
C GLY A 34 13.26 -5.67 -15.91
N GLU A 35 12.21 -6.43 -15.71
CA GLU A 35 10.94 -5.93 -15.17
C GLU A 35 10.83 -6.21 -13.67
N GLU A 36 9.97 -5.42 -12.99
CA GLU A 36 9.51 -5.75 -11.65
C GLU A 36 8.48 -6.89 -11.73
N ARG A 37 8.38 -7.66 -10.66
CA ARG A 37 7.44 -8.78 -10.57
C ARG A 37 6.70 -8.71 -9.26
N GLU A 38 5.41 -8.94 -9.31
CA GLU A 38 4.56 -9.04 -8.14
C GLU A 38 4.16 -10.50 -7.91
N TYR A 39 4.23 -10.94 -6.64
CA TYR A 39 3.73 -12.26 -6.27
C TYR A 39 2.31 -12.11 -5.74
N ARG A 40 1.32 -12.61 -6.50
CA ARG A 40 -0.07 -12.69 -6.07
C ARG A 40 -0.54 -14.14 -6.08
N PHE A 41 -1.09 -14.62 -4.98
CA PHE A 41 -1.66 -15.97 -4.88
C PHE A 41 -0.70 -17.09 -5.32
N GLY A 42 0.61 -16.93 -5.11
CA GLY A 42 1.62 -17.89 -5.54
C GLY A 42 1.97 -17.84 -7.03
N ILE A 43 1.41 -16.91 -7.78
CA ILE A 43 1.70 -16.67 -9.19
C ILE A 43 2.58 -15.43 -9.32
N GLU A 44 3.66 -15.55 -10.10
CA GLU A 44 4.52 -14.45 -10.45
C GLU A 44 3.90 -13.66 -11.61
N ASP A 45 3.53 -12.40 -11.35
CA ASP A 45 2.93 -11.49 -12.33
C ASP A 45 3.94 -10.42 -12.73
N PRO A 46 4.51 -10.45 -13.96
CA PRO A 46 5.48 -9.46 -14.42
C PRO A 46 4.77 -8.14 -14.72
N LYS A 47 5.25 -7.05 -14.11
CA LYS A 47 4.81 -5.70 -14.39
C LYS A 47 5.64 -5.09 -15.53
N PHE A 48 5.28 -5.37 -16.77
CA PHE A 48 6.04 -4.96 -17.95
C PHE A 48 6.27 -3.46 -18.08
N TRP A 49 5.42 -2.62 -17.49
CA TRP A 49 5.56 -1.16 -17.45
C TRP A 49 6.47 -0.66 -16.32
N VAL A 50 6.97 -1.55 -15.45
CA VAL A 50 7.87 -1.23 -14.34
C VAL A 50 9.23 -1.89 -14.60
N LYS A 51 10.23 -1.08 -14.95
CA LYS A 51 11.56 -1.57 -15.32
C LYS A 51 12.56 -1.37 -14.18
N LYS A 52 13.37 -2.38 -13.91
CA LYS A 52 14.59 -2.26 -13.13
C LYS A 52 15.69 -1.68 -14.00
N ALA A 53 16.34 -0.62 -13.55
CA ALA A 53 17.35 0.05 -14.34
C ALA A 53 18.58 0.44 -13.50
N VAL A 54 19.65 0.81 -14.19
CA VAL A 54 20.86 1.43 -13.60
C VAL A 54 21.08 2.76 -14.30
N ASP A 55 21.20 3.83 -13.51
CA ASP A 55 21.58 5.16 -14.01
C ASP A 55 23.00 5.11 -14.58
N GLY A 56 23.14 5.41 -15.88
CA GLY A 56 24.42 5.35 -16.58
C GLY A 56 25.47 6.34 -16.10
N ARG A 57 25.06 7.39 -15.36
CA ARG A 57 25.96 8.41 -14.82
C ARG A 57 26.43 8.08 -13.40
N THR A 58 25.48 7.66 -12.53
CA THR A 58 25.77 7.43 -11.09
C THR A 58 26.06 5.98 -10.75
N GLY A 59 25.63 5.04 -11.61
CA GLY A 59 25.66 3.62 -11.32
C GLY A 59 24.59 3.15 -10.33
N GLU A 60 23.70 4.05 -9.90
CA GLU A 60 22.65 3.73 -8.95
C GLU A 60 21.54 2.90 -9.59
N ARG A 61 20.99 2.00 -8.82
CA ARG A 61 19.81 1.24 -9.21
C ARG A 61 18.55 2.12 -9.06
N LYS A 62 17.69 2.11 -10.09
CA LYS A 62 16.44 2.86 -10.13
C LYS A 62 15.29 1.94 -10.55
N ILE A 63 14.07 2.33 -10.20
CA ILE A 63 12.85 1.78 -10.78
C ILE A 63 12.33 2.81 -11.78
N ILE A 64 11.99 2.35 -12.98
CA ILE A 64 11.39 3.22 -14.01
C ILE A 64 9.96 2.75 -14.25
N LYS A 65 8.98 3.62 -13.96
CA LYS A 65 7.57 3.37 -14.26
C LYS A 65 7.19 4.10 -15.55
N LEU A 66 6.74 3.33 -16.53
CA LEU A 66 6.25 3.81 -17.80
C LEU A 66 4.74 4.05 -17.75
N ARG A 67 4.19 4.73 -18.74
CA ARG A 67 2.75 4.92 -18.84
C ARG A 67 2.07 3.56 -19.07
N TYR A 68 1.09 3.26 -18.24
CA TYR A 68 0.22 2.10 -18.39
C TYR A 68 -1.20 2.48 -18.00
N ASP A 69 -2.13 2.33 -18.94
CA ASP A 69 -3.53 2.66 -18.76
C ASP A 69 -4.29 1.37 -18.36
N GLU A 70 -4.79 1.34 -17.13
CA GLU A 70 -5.56 0.24 -16.56
C GLU A 70 -6.78 0.81 -15.84
N SER A 71 -7.91 0.11 -15.90
CA SER A 71 -9.07 0.43 -15.09
C SER A 71 -9.83 -0.82 -14.67
N PHE A 72 -10.39 -0.81 -13.48
CA PHE A 72 -11.22 -1.89 -12.94
C PHE A 72 -12.32 -1.33 -12.02
N ILE A 73 -13.26 -2.18 -11.65
CA ILE A 73 -14.30 -1.85 -10.68
C ILE A 73 -14.01 -2.58 -9.38
N THR A 74 -14.04 -1.86 -8.26
CA THR A 74 -14.04 -2.42 -6.90
C THR A 74 -15.35 -2.13 -6.20
N ASP A 75 -15.65 -2.91 -5.15
CA ASP A 75 -16.85 -2.73 -4.35
C ASP A 75 -16.49 -2.18 -2.95
N LEU A 76 -17.19 -1.14 -2.52
CA LEU A 76 -17.22 -0.68 -1.14
C LEU A 76 -18.65 -0.89 -0.61
N GLY A 77 -18.88 -1.95 0.13
CA GLY A 77 -20.21 -2.34 0.53
C GLY A 77 -21.11 -2.65 -0.68
N ARG A 78 -22.08 -1.77 -0.96
CA ARG A 78 -22.98 -1.85 -2.14
C ARG A 78 -22.58 -0.89 -3.27
N ILE A 79 -21.61 -0.03 -3.03
CA ILE A 79 -21.17 0.99 -3.98
C ILE A 79 -20.12 0.37 -4.90
N LYS A 80 -20.29 0.58 -6.21
CA LYS A 80 -19.30 0.21 -7.22
C LYS A 80 -18.44 1.41 -7.54
N ILE A 81 -17.13 1.26 -7.40
CA ILE A 81 -16.16 2.33 -7.58
C ILE A 81 -15.26 1.96 -8.76
N ARG A 82 -15.18 2.85 -9.73
CA ARG A 82 -14.21 2.73 -10.80
C ARG A 82 -12.84 3.20 -10.32
N CYS A 83 -11.84 2.33 -10.43
CA CYS A 83 -10.44 2.62 -10.18
C CYS A 83 -9.67 2.60 -11.50
N PHE A 84 -8.68 3.49 -11.64
CA PHE A 84 -7.85 3.56 -12.85
C PHE A 84 -6.47 4.12 -12.54
N ARG A 85 -5.47 3.77 -13.38
CA ARG A 85 -4.12 4.32 -13.24
C ARG A 85 -4.02 5.71 -13.83
N ASN A 86 -3.26 6.56 -13.16
CA ASN A 86 -2.95 7.92 -13.60
C ASN A 86 -1.47 8.24 -13.35
N SER A 87 -0.67 8.09 -14.39
CA SER A 87 0.76 8.35 -14.34
C SER A 87 1.12 9.82 -14.10
N TRP A 88 0.24 10.74 -14.48
CA TRP A 88 0.43 12.19 -14.22
C TRP A 88 0.19 12.52 -12.75
N LYS A 89 -0.83 11.93 -12.13
CA LYS A 89 -1.05 12.08 -10.68
C LYS A 89 0.18 11.66 -9.87
N GLU A 90 0.76 10.49 -10.16
CA GLU A 90 1.99 10.06 -9.46
C GLU A 90 3.13 11.05 -9.69
N SER A 91 3.25 11.62 -10.89
CA SER A 91 4.25 12.65 -11.19
C SER A 91 4.04 13.93 -10.37
N ASP A 92 2.80 14.34 -10.17
CA ASP A 92 2.48 15.53 -9.37
C ASP A 92 2.67 15.30 -7.89
N ILE A 93 2.32 14.10 -7.40
CA ILE A 93 2.60 13.70 -6.01
C ILE A 93 4.12 13.65 -5.76
N LEU A 94 4.93 13.08 -6.66
CA LEU A 94 6.39 13.07 -6.52
C LEU A 94 6.98 14.48 -6.40
N LYS A 95 6.44 15.47 -7.14
CA LYS A 95 6.83 16.88 -7.00
C LYS A 95 6.39 17.47 -5.66
N LEU A 96 5.16 17.19 -5.24
CA LEU A 96 4.57 17.68 -4.00
C LEU A 96 5.34 17.19 -2.77
N VAL A 97 5.59 15.89 -2.70
CA VAL A 97 6.21 15.26 -1.52
C VAL A 97 7.70 15.61 -1.40
N GLY A 98 8.38 15.91 -2.51
CA GLY A 98 9.79 16.31 -2.50
C GLY A 98 10.66 15.30 -1.73
N ASN A 99 11.21 15.76 -0.59
CA ASN A 99 12.05 14.94 0.30
C ASN A 99 11.31 14.46 1.55
N HIS A 100 9.99 14.36 1.52
CA HIS A 100 9.20 13.90 2.67
C HIS A 100 9.52 12.44 3.01
N VAL A 101 9.97 12.16 4.23
CA VAL A 101 10.53 10.87 4.67
C VAL A 101 9.57 9.68 4.55
N SER A 102 8.27 9.92 4.56
CA SER A 102 7.24 8.87 4.47
C SER A 102 6.76 8.57 3.07
N PHE A 103 7.44 9.09 2.02
CA PHE A 103 7.11 8.77 0.63
C PHE A 103 8.33 8.33 -0.17
N MET A 104 8.10 7.48 -1.18
CA MET A 104 9.14 7.22 -2.18
C MET A 104 9.48 8.51 -2.94
N HIS A 105 10.74 8.63 -3.35
CA HIS A 105 11.21 9.77 -4.11
C HIS A 105 11.48 9.41 -5.56
N GLY A 106 11.45 10.41 -6.42
CA GLY A 106 11.74 10.24 -7.84
C GLY A 106 11.51 11.52 -8.62
N VAL A 107 11.78 11.41 -9.91
CA VAL A 107 11.58 12.50 -10.86
C VAL A 107 10.84 11.98 -12.09
N THR A 108 10.03 12.82 -12.70
CA THR A 108 9.38 12.52 -13.97
C THR A 108 10.04 13.26 -15.10
N TYR A 109 10.36 12.54 -16.16
CA TYR A 109 10.79 13.08 -17.43
C TYR A 109 9.74 12.77 -18.50
N LEU A 110 9.78 13.48 -19.62
CA LEU A 110 9.01 13.13 -20.80
C LEU A 110 9.92 12.46 -21.81
N ASP A 111 9.44 11.41 -22.45
CA ASP A 111 10.10 10.83 -23.62
C ASP A 111 9.85 11.69 -24.89
N ASP A 112 10.36 11.28 -26.03
CA ASP A 112 10.23 12.02 -27.30
C ASP A 112 8.77 12.11 -27.79
N HIS A 113 7.86 11.29 -27.27
CA HIS A 113 6.42 11.29 -27.59
C HIS A 113 5.56 11.94 -26.50
N GLY A 114 6.20 12.50 -25.44
CA GLY A 114 5.50 13.17 -24.36
C GLY A 114 4.93 12.22 -23.32
N ASN A 115 5.31 10.94 -23.32
CA ASN A 115 4.88 10.00 -22.26
C ASN A 115 5.65 10.27 -20.96
N PRO A 116 4.98 10.25 -19.80
CA PRO A 116 5.63 10.41 -18.51
C PRO A 116 6.45 9.17 -18.14
N VAL A 117 7.74 9.37 -17.97
CA VAL A 117 8.71 8.38 -17.50
C VAL A 117 9.12 8.75 -16.08
N ARG A 118 8.64 7.98 -15.09
CA ARG A 118 8.94 8.20 -13.68
C ARG A 118 10.16 7.39 -13.29
N VAL A 119 11.22 8.07 -12.91
CA VAL A 119 12.48 7.49 -12.44
C VAL A 119 12.50 7.58 -10.93
N LEU A 120 12.35 6.45 -10.25
CA LEU A 120 12.12 6.34 -8.82
C LEU A 120 13.36 5.81 -8.12
N ASP A 121 13.61 6.33 -6.92
CA ASP A 121 14.60 5.81 -6.00
C ASP A 121 14.10 4.52 -5.36
N ILE A 122 15.01 3.57 -5.12
CA ILE A 122 14.65 2.33 -4.46
C ILE A 122 14.58 2.57 -2.95
N VAL A 123 13.40 2.43 -2.38
CA VAL A 123 13.21 2.41 -0.93
C VAL A 123 13.77 1.08 -0.39
N ARG A 124 14.80 1.16 0.44
CA ARG A 124 15.46 -0.03 1.00
C ARG A 124 14.79 -0.44 2.31
N GLY A 125 14.14 -1.59 2.32
CA GLY A 125 13.43 -2.06 3.49
C GLY A 125 12.67 -3.35 3.23
N THR A 126 11.77 -3.67 4.14
CA THR A 126 10.85 -4.81 4.05
C THR A 126 9.44 -4.26 3.95
N ASN A 127 8.61 -4.75 3.03
CA ASN A 127 7.22 -4.32 2.99
C ASN A 127 6.49 -4.70 4.29
N PHE A 128 5.47 -3.93 4.64
CA PHE A 128 4.77 -4.05 5.92
C PHE A 128 4.11 -5.43 6.10
N LEU A 129 3.64 -6.04 4.98
CA LEU A 129 3.11 -7.40 4.99
C LEU A 129 4.14 -8.39 5.57
N ASN A 130 5.34 -8.40 4.99
CA ASN A 130 6.42 -9.29 5.40
C ASN A 130 7.01 -8.90 6.76
N TYR A 131 7.05 -7.62 7.08
CA TYR A 131 7.53 -7.13 8.38
C TYR A 131 6.69 -7.68 9.52
N ILE A 132 5.35 -7.51 9.46
CA ILE A 132 4.45 -8.05 10.47
C ILE A 132 4.48 -9.59 10.48
N GLY A 133 4.45 -10.24 9.30
CA GLY A 133 4.54 -11.69 9.18
C GLY A 133 5.86 -12.29 9.69
N GLY A 134 6.91 -11.47 9.84
CA GLY A 134 8.22 -11.86 10.37
C GLY A 134 8.28 -12.10 11.88
N PHE A 135 7.33 -11.58 12.66
CA PHE A 135 7.34 -11.76 14.12
C PHE A 135 7.03 -13.20 14.51
N ARG A 136 8.04 -13.94 14.99
CA ARG A 136 7.95 -15.36 15.39
C ARG A 136 7.62 -15.49 16.89
N MET A 137 6.46 -14.97 17.30
CA MET A 137 5.98 -15.01 18.69
C MET A 137 4.47 -15.13 18.74
N PRO A 138 3.88 -15.62 19.87
CA PRO A 138 2.44 -15.64 20.09
C PRO A 138 1.83 -14.25 19.97
N HIS A 139 0.55 -14.16 19.51
CA HIS A 139 -0.12 -12.90 19.27
C HIS A 139 -0.16 -12.01 20.52
N GLU A 140 -0.47 -12.56 21.70
CA GLU A 140 -0.56 -11.76 22.94
C GLU A 140 0.78 -11.09 23.28
N LYS A 141 1.91 -11.80 23.12
CA LYS A 141 3.23 -11.21 23.32
C LYS A 141 3.50 -10.09 22.32
N TYR A 142 3.27 -10.34 21.03
CA TYR A 142 3.38 -9.32 19.98
C TYR A 142 2.53 -8.09 20.29
N PHE A 143 1.27 -8.31 20.65
CA PHE A 143 0.32 -7.26 21.00
C PHE A 143 0.83 -6.34 22.13
N ARG A 144 1.45 -6.94 23.16
CA ARG A 144 1.94 -6.21 24.33
C ARG A 144 3.29 -5.54 24.13
N THR A 145 4.20 -6.16 23.32
CA THR A 145 5.60 -5.70 23.21
C THR A 145 5.90 -4.92 21.94
N GLU A 146 5.35 -5.32 20.80
CA GLU A 146 5.70 -4.76 19.50
C GLU A 146 4.65 -3.77 18.97
N LEU A 147 3.37 -4.13 19.10
CA LEU A 147 2.27 -3.37 18.51
C LEU A 147 2.24 -1.88 18.90
N PRO A 148 2.49 -1.48 20.18
CA PRO A 148 2.48 -0.06 20.53
C PRO A 148 3.50 0.77 19.75
N GLY A 149 4.68 0.22 19.51
CA GLY A 149 5.71 0.85 18.67
C GLY A 149 5.30 0.92 17.20
N ILE A 150 4.68 -0.14 16.70
CA ILE A 150 4.17 -0.21 15.33
C ILE A 150 3.05 0.83 15.12
N LEU A 151 2.11 0.95 16.05
CA LEU A 151 1.01 1.93 15.95
C LEU A 151 1.53 3.38 15.92
N ARG A 152 2.54 3.72 16.70
CA ARG A 152 3.18 5.06 16.65
C ARG A 152 3.74 5.35 15.27
N LYS A 153 4.43 4.38 14.66
CA LYS A 153 4.97 4.52 13.30
C LYS A 153 3.87 4.56 12.23
N LEU A 154 2.77 3.86 12.44
CA LEU A 154 1.61 3.94 11.56
C LEU A 154 0.95 5.32 11.63
N ILE A 155 0.89 5.97 12.79
CA ILE A 155 0.40 7.34 12.92
C ILE A 155 1.23 8.29 12.06
N ASP A 156 2.57 8.19 12.09
CA ASP A 156 3.44 9.01 11.24
C ASP A 156 3.13 8.77 9.74
N ALA A 157 2.94 7.50 9.34
CA ALA A 157 2.58 7.15 7.97
C ALA A 157 1.16 7.65 7.57
N PHE A 158 0.21 7.64 8.52
CA PHE A 158 -1.15 8.15 8.29
C PHE A 158 -1.16 9.67 8.16
N GLN A 159 -0.34 10.38 8.94
CA GLN A 159 -0.14 11.82 8.77
C GLN A 159 0.34 12.17 7.36
N ALA A 160 1.18 11.32 6.76
CA ALA A 160 1.60 11.50 5.37
C ALA A 160 0.43 11.34 4.39
N ILE A 161 -0.52 10.42 4.63
CA ILE A 161 -1.73 10.31 3.80
C ILE A 161 -2.65 11.53 4.02
N ALA A 162 -2.84 11.97 5.28
CA ALA A 162 -3.58 13.20 5.57
C ALA A 162 -2.97 14.41 4.84
N PHE A 163 -1.63 14.50 4.77
CA PHE A 163 -0.94 15.50 3.99
C PHE A 163 -1.32 15.45 2.49
N LEU A 164 -1.39 14.27 1.87
CA LEU A 164 -1.87 14.16 0.48
C LEU A 164 -3.31 14.66 0.34
N HIS A 165 -4.19 14.25 1.26
CA HIS A 165 -5.62 14.62 1.25
C HIS A 165 -5.81 16.14 1.35
N THR A 166 -5.05 16.82 2.21
CA THR A 166 -5.12 18.30 2.35
C THR A 166 -4.66 19.03 1.09
N HIS A 167 -3.88 18.37 0.21
CA HIS A 167 -3.46 18.92 -1.08
C HIS A 167 -4.34 18.41 -2.25
N GLY A 168 -5.47 17.76 -1.95
CA GLY A 168 -6.41 17.25 -2.95
C GLY A 168 -5.96 15.97 -3.66
N PHE A 169 -4.87 15.35 -3.21
CA PHE A 169 -4.41 14.05 -3.73
C PHE A 169 -4.84 12.92 -2.81
N ARG A 170 -4.96 11.73 -3.39
CA ARG A 170 -5.15 10.46 -2.69
C ARG A 170 -4.03 9.49 -3.08
N HIS A 171 -3.73 8.54 -2.20
CA HIS A 171 -2.82 7.45 -2.53
C HIS A 171 -3.45 6.55 -3.62
N GLY A 172 -4.69 6.13 -3.40
CA GLY A 172 -5.50 5.38 -4.36
C GLY A 172 -5.31 3.87 -4.35
N ASP A 173 -4.23 3.35 -3.74
CA ASP A 173 -3.96 1.92 -3.62
C ASP A 173 -3.27 1.60 -2.29
N ILE A 174 -3.93 1.92 -1.17
CA ILE A 174 -3.40 1.65 0.18
C ILE A 174 -3.46 0.16 0.47
N ARG A 175 -2.28 -0.47 0.55
CA ARG A 175 -2.09 -1.90 0.80
C ARG A 175 -0.89 -2.13 1.71
N ASN A 176 -0.84 -3.29 2.36
CA ASN A 176 0.26 -3.65 3.28
C ASN A 176 1.62 -3.81 2.57
N ASP A 177 1.62 -4.17 1.29
CA ASP A 177 2.82 -4.29 0.47
C ASP A 177 3.26 -2.96 -0.17
N HIS A 178 2.43 -1.90 -0.08
CA HIS A 178 2.76 -0.55 -0.53
C HIS A 178 3.29 0.37 0.59
N VAL A 179 3.56 -0.19 1.76
CA VAL A 179 4.30 0.45 2.84
C VAL A 179 5.61 -0.30 3.04
N ILE A 180 6.73 0.39 2.90
CA ILE A 180 8.06 -0.16 3.18
C ILE A 180 8.52 0.30 4.55
N VAL A 181 8.84 -0.65 5.42
CA VAL A 181 9.55 -0.41 6.68
C VAL A 181 11.02 -0.25 6.34
N GLU A 182 11.50 0.99 6.36
CA GLU A 182 12.84 1.36 5.91
C GLU A 182 13.92 0.80 6.83
N ASN A 183 15.01 0.31 6.24
CA ASN A 183 16.19 -0.14 6.99
C ASN A 183 16.91 1.07 7.63
N GLY A 184 17.27 0.94 8.89
CA GLY A 184 18.08 1.93 9.63
C GLY A 184 17.28 3.05 10.28
N GLY A 185 16.36 3.70 9.57
CA GLY A 185 15.51 4.78 10.12
C GLY A 185 14.22 4.28 10.74
N GLY A 186 13.72 3.12 10.24
CA GLY A 186 12.44 2.53 10.67
C GLY A 186 11.23 3.39 10.30
N HIS A 187 11.38 4.32 9.34
CA HIS A 187 10.26 5.05 8.78
C HIS A 187 9.37 4.12 7.97
N TYR A 188 8.08 4.41 7.93
CA TYR A 188 7.13 3.73 7.05
C TYR A 188 6.94 4.60 5.82
N VAL A 189 7.37 4.07 4.67
CA VAL A 189 7.47 4.81 3.41
C VAL A 189 6.43 4.29 2.44
N TRP A 190 5.54 5.17 1.99
CA TRP A 190 4.54 4.89 0.98
C TRP A 190 5.15 4.82 -0.41
N ILE A 191 4.72 3.82 -1.19
CA ILE A 191 5.09 3.61 -2.59
C ILE A 191 3.84 3.36 -3.42
N ASP A 192 3.93 3.54 -4.74
CA ASP A 192 2.91 3.08 -5.71
C ASP A 192 1.56 3.81 -5.60
N PHE A 193 1.58 5.14 -5.72
CA PHE A 193 0.39 6.01 -5.61
C PHE A 193 -0.12 6.52 -6.97
N ASP A 194 -0.17 5.66 -7.99
CA ASP A 194 -0.63 6.01 -9.34
C ASP A 194 -2.10 5.66 -9.63
N TYR A 195 -2.85 5.09 -8.67
CA TYR A 195 -4.28 4.83 -8.84
C TYR A 195 -5.16 5.99 -8.42
N GLU A 196 -6.20 6.22 -9.23
CA GLU A 196 -7.33 7.10 -8.96
C GLU A 196 -8.61 6.29 -8.81
N PHE A 197 -9.63 6.90 -8.20
CA PHE A 197 -10.95 6.30 -8.11
C PHE A 197 -12.06 7.37 -8.13
N ASP A 198 -13.22 7.00 -8.67
CA ASP A 198 -14.38 7.88 -8.82
C ASP A 198 -15.37 7.60 -7.69
N LEU A 199 -15.37 8.43 -6.64
CA LEU A 199 -16.35 8.42 -5.56
C LEU A 199 -16.63 9.87 -5.12
N PRO A 200 -17.70 10.50 -5.64
CA PRO A 200 -17.97 11.93 -5.41
C PRO A 200 -18.29 12.29 -3.96
N GLU A 201 -18.96 11.41 -3.20
CA GLU A 201 -19.44 11.68 -1.84
C GLU A 201 -18.28 11.90 -0.86
N ASN A 202 -17.24 11.07 -0.95
CA ASN A 202 -15.99 11.25 -0.21
C ASN A 202 -14.84 10.78 -1.08
N PRO A 203 -14.09 11.71 -1.70
CA PRO A 203 -13.02 11.39 -2.64
C PRO A 203 -11.82 10.66 -1.99
N PHE A 204 -11.77 10.57 -0.65
CA PHE A 204 -10.68 9.95 0.10
C PHE A 204 -11.07 8.61 0.76
N SER A 205 -12.33 8.21 0.65
CA SER A 205 -12.88 7.08 1.41
C SER A 205 -12.12 5.75 1.18
N LEU A 206 -11.70 5.43 -0.05
CA LEU A 206 -10.94 4.20 -0.28
C LEU A 206 -9.58 4.21 0.42
N ASP A 207 -8.92 5.36 0.51
CA ASP A 207 -7.70 5.49 1.30
C ASP A 207 -8.00 5.28 2.78
N VAL A 208 -9.04 5.90 3.32
CA VAL A 208 -9.49 5.73 4.71
C VAL A 208 -9.76 4.26 5.04
N PHE A 209 -10.53 3.57 4.20
CA PHE A 209 -10.78 2.12 4.37
C PHE A 209 -9.53 1.27 4.17
N GLY A 210 -8.63 1.67 3.28
CA GLY A 210 -7.32 1.03 3.10
C GLY A 210 -6.47 1.10 4.37
N LEU A 211 -6.45 2.28 5.05
CA LEU A 211 -5.76 2.44 6.35
C LEU A 211 -6.38 1.56 7.43
N GLY A 212 -7.71 1.46 7.49
CA GLY A 212 -8.40 0.54 8.39
C GLY A 212 -8.02 -0.93 8.17
N ASN A 213 -7.86 -1.31 6.89
CA ASN A 213 -7.38 -2.64 6.53
C ASN A 213 -5.93 -2.89 7.00
N LEU A 214 -5.07 -1.88 6.89
CA LEU A 214 -3.68 -1.93 7.37
C LEU A 214 -3.62 -2.05 8.89
N LEU A 215 -4.49 -1.32 9.62
CA LEU A 215 -4.65 -1.45 11.08
C LEU A 215 -5.13 -2.85 11.48
N THR A 216 -6.14 -3.38 10.79
CA THR A 216 -6.65 -4.73 11.05
C THR A 216 -5.53 -5.77 10.93
N TYR A 217 -4.68 -5.63 9.89
CA TYR A 217 -3.51 -6.50 9.69
C TYR A 217 -2.48 -6.37 10.80
N ALA A 218 -2.14 -5.14 11.18
CA ALA A 218 -1.18 -4.87 12.26
C ALA A 218 -1.66 -5.40 13.61
N ILE A 219 -2.89 -5.08 13.98
CA ILE A 219 -3.47 -5.46 15.29
C ILE A 219 -3.70 -6.97 15.35
N GLY A 220 -4.17 -7.59 14.26
CA GLY A 220 -4.38 -9.03 14.16
C GLY A 220 -3.09 -9.85 13.96
N LYS A 221 -1.94 -9.20 13.74
CA LYS A 221 -0.69 -9.86 13.33
C LYS A 221 -0.87 -10.72 12.08
N GLY A 222 -1.78 -10.33 11.22
CA GLY A 222 -2.21 -11.03 10.02
C GLY A 222 -3.67 -10.80 9.72
N PHE A 223 -4.12 -11.28 8.55
CA PHE A 223 -5.53 -11.32 8.25
C PHE A 223 -6.15 -12.65 8.70
N HIS A 224 -7.35 -12.57 9.20
CA HIS A 224 -8.16 -13.74 9.60
C HIS A 224 -9.42 -13.72 8.73
N ASP A 225 -9.40 -14.49 7.64
CA ASP A 225 -10.52 -14.61 6.74
C ASP A 225 -11.49 -15.73 7.20
N TYR A 226 -12.78 -15.57 6.93
CA TYR A 226 -13.82 -16.52 7.33
C TYR A 226 -13.51 -17.96 6.89
N TYR A 227 -12.93 -18.14 5.71
CA TYR A 227 -12.51 -19.47 5.24
C TYR A 227 -11.44 -20.11 6.13
N MET A 228 -10.44 -19.34 6.57
CA MET A 228 -9.40 -19.80 7.49
C MET A 228 -10.04 -20.16 8.84
N ILE A 229 -10.88 -19.25 9.37
CA ILE A 229 -11.55 -19.43 10.66
C ILE A 229 -12.40 -20.71 10.67
N ARG A 230 -13.12 -20.98 9.59
CA ARG A 230 -14.00 -22.14 9.47
C ARG A 230 -13.25 -23.46 9.26
N ASN A 231 -12.13 -23.44 8.52
CA ASN A 231 -11.42 -24.65 8.12
C ASN A 231 -10.29 -25.04 9.09
N GLU A 232 -9.70 -24.07 9.78
CA GLU A 232 -8.58 -24.29 10.70
C GLU A 232 -9.06 -24.31 12.16
N THR A 233 -10.05 -25.17 12.45
CA THR A 233 -10.69 -25.25 13.78
C THR A 233 -9.72 -25.57 14.91
N TYR A 234 -8.58 -26.18 14.61
CA TYR A 234 -7.52 -26.44 15.58
C TYR A 234 -6.83 -25.13 16.07
N ILE A 235 -6.94 -24.03 15.29
CA ILE A 235 -6.45 -22.69 15.65
C ILE A 235 -7.59 -21.85 16.23
N TYR A 236 -8.75 -21.85 15.54
CA TYR A 236 -9.84 -20.93 15.80
C TYR A 236 -10.95 -21.47 16.66
N HIS A 237 -10.91 -22.80 16.99
CA HIS A 237 -11.90 -23.50 17.82
C HIS A 237 -13.35 -23.28 17.34
N ASP A 238 -14.21 -22.75 18.20
CA ASP A 238 -15.63 -22.46 17.95
C ASP A 238 -15.89 -21.02 17.46
N LEU A 239 -14.83 -20.30 17.07
CA LEU A 239 -14.95 -18.88 16.71
C LEU A 239 -15.96 -18.68 15.57
N ALA A 240 -15.97 -19.55 14.56
CA ALA A 240 -16.87 -19.43 13.40
C ALA A 240 -18.35 -19.36 13.81
N ASP A 241 -18.75 -20.09 14.87
CA ASP A 241 -20.13 -20.15 15.34
C ASP A 241 -20.58 -18.89 16.09
N ARG A 242 -19.63 -18.05 16.49
CA ARG A 242 -19.87 -16.81 17.25
C ARG A 242 -19.75 -15.55 16.41
N LEU A 243 -19.42 -15.70 15.10
CA LEU A 243 -19.26 -14.57 14.19
C LEU A 243 -20.59 -14.21 13.52
N GLU A 244 -20.78 -12.92 13.38
CA GLU A 244 -21.91 -12.30 12.68
C GLU A 244 -21.38 -11.49 11.47
N LEU A 245 -22.26 -11.10 10.57
CA LEU A 245 -21.86 -10.33 9.38
C LEU A 245 -21.23 -8.98 9.73
N GLU A 246 -21.63 -8.41 10.83
CA GLU A 246 -21.20 -7.14 11.40
C GLU A 246 -19.73 -7.19 11.87
N ASP A 247 -19.21 -8.38 12.16
CA ASP A 247 -17.82 -8.57 12.60
C ASP A 247 -16.80 -8.44 11.46
N PHE A 248 -17.28 -8.41 10.21
CA PHE A 248 -16.41 -8.43 9.02
C PHE A 248 -16.26 -7.06 8.37
N SER A 249 -15.13 -6.88 7.66
CA SER A 249 -14.78 -5.67 6.95
C SER A 249 -15.84 -5.29 5.88
N LEU A 250 -16.10 -4.00 5.75
CA LEU A 250 -16.91 -3.46 4.66
C LEU A 250 -16.21 -3.58 3.31
N LEU A 251 -14.89 -3.31 3.27
CA LEU A 251 -14.08 -3.35 2.06
C LEU A 251 -13.75 -4.81 1.64
N HIS A 252 -13.41 -5.66 2.60
CA HIS A 252 -13.02 -7.05 2.36
C HIS A 252 -13.95 -8.01 3.10
N ARG A 253 -15.04 -8.40 2.47
CA ARG A 253 -16.22 -9.06 3.05
C ARG A 253 -15.96 -10.32 3.88
N SER A 254 -14.89 -11.05 3.61
CA SER A 254 -14.52 -12.27 4.35
C SER A 254 -13.58 -12.02 5.53
N ARG A 255 -13.04 -10.80 5.65
CA ARG A 255 -11.98 -10.46 6.60
C ARG A 255 -12.55 -10.05 7.95
N LEU A 256 -12.16 -10.75 9.02
CA LEU A 256 -12.56 -10.43 10.39
C LEU A 256 -11.95 -9.07 10.80
N THR A 257 -12.81 -8.17 11.24
CA THR A 257 -12.46 -6.83 11.74
C THR A 257 -12.64 -6.74 13.25
N ASN A 258 -13.68 -7.40 13.81
CA ASN A 258 -13.89 -7.49 15.25
C ASN A 258 -12.92 -8.49 15.89
N LEU A 259 -11.67 -8.04 16.06
CA LEU A 259 -10.59 -8.90 16.55
C LEU A 259 -10.76 -9.35 18.02
N ARG A 260 -11.58 -8.65 18.81
CA ARG A 260 -11.89 -9.10 20.19
C ARG A 260 -12.66 -10.41 20.25
N LYS A 261 -13.41 -10.78 19.22
CA LYS A 261 -14.03 -12.10 19.11
C LYS A 261 -12.99 -13.23 19.15
N MET A 262 -11.80 -12.97 18.60
CA MET A 262 -10.67 -13.89 18.57
C MET A 262 -9.69 -13.67 19.73
N TYR A 263 -9.41 -12.40 20.04
CA TYR A 263 -8.43 -12.00 21.06
C TYR A 263 -9.10 -11.12 22.12
N PRO A 264 -9.77 -11.74 23.14
CA PRO A 264 -10.56 -10.99 24.14
C PRO A 264 -9.76 -9.96 24.94
N TYR A 265 -8.44 -10.10 25.00
CA TYR A 265 -7.54 -9.15 25.68
C TYR A 265 -7.28 -7.85 24.91
N ILE A 266 -7.69 -7.75 23.62
CA ILE A 266 -7.65 -6.47 22.90
C ILE A 266 -8.62 -5.52 23.59
N PRO A 267 -8.15 -4.30 24.02
CA PRO A 267 -9.01 -3.34 24.70
C PRO A 267 -10.21 -2.92 23.83
N PRO A 268 -11.39 -2.67 24.44
CA PRO A 268 -12.56 -2.18 23.70
C PRO A 268 -12.26 -0.94 22.85
N MET A 269 -11.52 0.01 23.40
CA MET A 269 -11.15 1.24 22.70
C MET A 269 -10.42 0.97 21.37
N LEU A 270 -9.40 0.11 21.37
CA LEU A 270 -8.68 -0.24 20.15
C LEU A 270 -9.54 -1.03 19.16
N ASN A 271 -10.37 -1.96 19.66
CA ASN A 271 -11.27 -2.71 18.79
C ASN A 271 -12.35 -1.81 18.17
N ASN A 272 -12.82 -0.79 18.90
CA ASN A 272 -13.82 0.15 18.38
C ASN A 272 -13.27 0.93 17.18
N ILE A 273 -11.98 1.29 17.18
CA ILE A 273 -11.33 1.91 16.02
C ILE A 273 -11.48 1.00 14.78
N LEU A 274 -11.25 -0.30 14.94
CA LEU A 274 -11.44 -1.27 13.86
C LEU A 274 -12.90 -1.38 13.42
N MET A 275 -13.83 -1.33 14.37
CA MET A 275 -15.26 -1.48 14.08
C MET A 275 -15.82 -0.36 13.18
N HIS A 276 -15.20 0.83 13.13
CA HIS A 276 -15.56 1.87 12.15
C HIS A 276 -15.32 1.44 10.69
N PHE A 277 -14.57 0.36 10.43
CA PHE A 277 -14.36 -0.20 9.10
C PHE A 277 -15.16 -1.48 8.83
N SER A 278 -15.99 -1.89 9.80
CA SER A 278 -16.78 -3.11 9.72
C SER A 278 -18.13 -2.89 9.03
N ARG A 279 -18.77 -3.98 8.66
CA ARG A 279 -20.16 -3.96 8.14
C ARG A 279 -21.19 -3.61 9.22
N GLY A 280 -20.82 -3.72 10.49
CA GLY A 280 -21.63 -3.34 11.65
C GLY A 280 -21.42 -1.89 12.09
N ALA A 281 -20.61 -1.11 11.38
CA ALA A 281 -20.38 0.29 11.73
C ALA A 281 -21.66 1.13 11.57
N HIS A 282 -21.99 1.88 12.60
CA HIS A 282 -23.03 2.91 12.53
C HIS A 282 -22.49 4.23 11.97
N VAL A 283 -21.20 4.49 12.18
CA VAL A 283 -20.47 5.67 11.70
C VAL A 283 -19.14 5.20 11.15
N PHE A 284 -18.78 5.68 9.98
CA PHE A 284 -17.48 5.47 9.35
C PHE A 284 -16.60 6.69 9.59
N TYR A 285 -15.28 6.51 9.60
CA TYR A 285 -14.36 7.63 9.53
C TYR A 285 -14.50 8.36 8.20
N GLU A 286 -14.57 9.68 8.25
CA GLU A 286 -14.62 10.54 7.06
C GLU A 286 -13.23 11.03 6.65
N SER A 287 -12.30 11.07 7.62
CA SER A 287 -10.93 11.58 7.42
C SER A 287 -9.89 10.69 8.10
N VAL A 288 -8.64 10.87 7.68
CA VAL A 288 -7.48 10.22 8.31
C VAL A 288 -7.21 10.79 9.69
N ASP A 289 -7.51 12.08 9.90
CA ASP A 289 -7.26 12.77 11.17
C ASP A 289 -8.09 12.16 12.30
N GLU A 290 -9.33 11.74 12.06
CA GLU A 290 -10.16 11.05 13.05
C GLU A 290 -9.53 9.72 13.50
N ILE A 291 -8.96 8.94 12.55
CA ILE A 291 -8.25 7.70 12.87
C ILE A 291 -7.02 7.99 13.75
N ILE A 292 -6.27 9.04 13.40
CA ILE A 292 -5.07 9.46 14.14
C ILE A 292 -5.43 9.91 15.57
N GLU A 293 -6.52 10.66 15.73
CA GLU A 293 -7.00 11.13 17.03
C GLU A 293 -7.34 9.94 17.95
N ASP A 294 -8.11 8.99 17.46
CA ASP A 294 -8.50 7.81 18.22
C ASP A 294 -7.30 6.90 18.55
N LEU A 295 -6.36 6.73 17.63
CA LEU A 295 -5.12 5.97 17.89
C LEU A 295 -4.25 6.66 18.96
N ASN A 296 -4.13 7.98 18.90
CA ASN A 296 -3.41 8.76 19.93
C ASN A 296 -4.09 8.66 21.29
N GLY A 297 -5.43 8.71 21.32
CA GLY A 297 -6.21 8.48 22.53
C GLY A 297 -5.93 7.11 23.15
N TYR A 298 -5.93 6.06 22.32
CA TYR A 298 -5.59 4.71 22.77
C TYR A 298 -4.14 4.63 23.30
N LEU A 299 -3.16 5.13 22.55
CA LEU A 299 -1.74 5.06 22.96
C LEU A 299 -1.45 5.88 24.22
N SER A 300 -2.21 6.94 24.48
CA SER A 300 -2.10 7.73 25.69
C SER A 300 -2.68 7.04 26.92
N SER A 301 -3.50 6.00 26.71
CA SER A 301 -4.11 5.21 27.79
C SER A 301 -3.25 4.00 28.21
N LEU A 302 -2.15 3.72 27.52
CA LEU A 302 -1.20 2.64 27.83
C LEU A 302 -0.20 3.08 28.90
#